data_fae4fdd2be2d3cc013840110925ea710
#
_entry.id   fae4fdd2be2d3cc013840110925ea710
#
_cell.length_a   1.000
_cell.length_b   1.000
_cell.length_c   1.000
_cell.angle_alpha   90.00
_cell.angle_beta   90.00
_cell.angle_gamma   90.00
#
_symmetry.space_group_name_H-M   'P 1'
#
loop_
_entity.id
_entity.type
_entity.pdbx_description
1 polymer ?
#
loop_
_entity_poly.entity_id
_entity_poly.type
_entity_poly.pdbx_seq_one_letter_code
_entity_poly.pdbx_strand_id
1 'polypeptide(L)'
;MSRAFVKEPDGLEAFDELPERLVSSNPNLVTEAGLAAIEHEVARLSRAYADAQASGDRAALNVAARDLRYWNARRATAELVPASGPATEVRFGSRVTIERGDGRRQTYRIVGEDEADPAAGTLSYVSPLARALMGKSPGDVIVVGAGEIEIVELT
;
A
#
# COMPACT_ATOMS: atom_id res chain seq x y z
N MET A 1 -24.68 24.40 -49.59
CA MET A 1 -24.42 24.64 -48.15
C MET A 1 -24.28 23.30 -47.46
N SER A 2 -23.08 22.90 -47.18
CA SER A 2 -22.80 21.68 -46.43
C SER A 2 -22.90 21.98 -44.94
N ARG A 3 -23.87 21.37 -44.28
CA ARG A 3 -23.91 21.32 -42.83
C ARG A 3 -22.84 20.30 -42.39
N ALA A 4 -21.78 20.79 -41.80
CA ALA A 4 -20.82 19.93 -41.10
C ALA A 4 -21.57 19.24 -39.97
N PHE A 5 -21.72 17.94 -40.05
CA PHE A 5 -22.16 17.11 -38.93
C PHE A 5 -20.98 17.09 -37.94
N VAL A 6 -21.08 17.91 -36.93
CA VAL A 6 -20.24 17.76 -35.74
C VAL A 6 -20.80 16.54 -35.01
N LYS A 7 -20.09 15.44 -35.12
CA LYS A 7 -20.37 14.26 -34.30
C LYS A 7 -20.05 14.66 -32.86
N GLU A 8 -21.06 14.87 -32.07
CA GLU A 8 -20.87 15.01 -30.62
C GLU A 8 -20.20 13.72 -30.16
N PRO A 9 -19.13 13.78 -29.36
CA PRO A 9 -18.58 12.59 -28.77
C PRO A 9 -19.65 12.02 -27.85
N ASP A 10 -20.11 10.81 -28.19
CA ASP A 10 -21.01 10.06 -27.35
C ASP A 10 -20.40 9.98 -25.96
N GLY A 11 -21.12 10.47 -24.94
CA GLY A 11 -20.64 10.49 -23.55
C GLY A 11 -20.38 9.10 -22.93
N LEU A 12 -20.47 8.06 -23.75
CA LEU A 12 -20.14 6.67 -23.43
C LEU A 12 -18.65 6.35 -23.59
N GLU A 13 -17.92 7.11 -24.44
CA GLU A 13 -16.47 6.88 -24.63
C GLU A 13 -15.63 7.42 -23.47
N ALA A 14 -16.12 8.40 -22.72
CA ALA A 14 -15.41 9.01 -21.59
C ALA A 14 -15.28 8.09 -20.37
N PHE A 15 -16.07 7.01 -20.29
CA PHE A 15 -16.02 6.05 -19.19
C PHE A 15 -15.15 4.82 -19.48
N ASP A 16 -14.66 4.65 -20.70
CA ASP A 16 -13.90 3.48 -21.09
C ASP A 16 -12.39 3.59 -20.77
N GLU A 17 -11.88 4.79 -20.48
CA GLU A 17 -10.47 5.02 -20.17
C GLU A 17 -10.26 5.49 -18.72
N LEU A 18 -10.36 4.55 -17.78
CA LEU A 18 -9.88 4.81 -16.43
C LEU A 18 -8.33 4.80 -16.45
N PRO A 19 -7.67 5.82 -15.87
CA PRO A 19 -6.22 5.81 -15.75
C PRO A 19 -5.77 4.59 -14.94
N GLU A 20 -4.70 3.95 -15.40
CA GLU A 20 -4.09 2.82 -14.67
C GLU A 20 -3.60 3.26 -13.30
N ARG A 21 -3.70 2.37 -12.33
CA ARG A 21 -3.10 2.59 -11.01
C ARG A 21 -1.59 2.41 -11.12
N LEU A 22 -0.86 3.39 -10.60
CA LEU A 22 0.60 3.36 -10.61
C LEU A 22 1.10 2.26 -9.67
N VAL A 23 1.96 1.41 -10.21
CA VAL A 23 2.69 0.41 -9.43
C VAL A 23 3.99 1.02 -8.95
N SER A 24 4.27 0.91 -7.66
CA SER A 24 5.51 1.40 -7.07
C SER A 24 6.74 0.72 -7.71
N SER A 25 7.81 1.48 -7.89
CA SER A 25 9.10 0.98 -8.36
C SER A 25 10.00 0.42 -7.23
N ASN A 26 9.59 0.57 -5.98
CA ASN A 26 10.32 -0.01 -4.85
C ASN A 26 10.15 -1.53 -4.83
N PRO A 27 11.10 -2.28 -4.23
CA PRO A 27 10.92 -3.70 -3.96
C PRO A 27 9.60 -3.95 -3.23
N ASN A 28 8.82 -4.93 -3.68
CA ASN A 28 7.52 -5.22 -3.10
C ASN A 28 7.64 -6.18 -1.93
N LEU A 29 8.26 -5.71 -0.85
CA LEU A 29 8.38 -6.47 0.40
C LEU A 29 7.01 -6.58 1.07
N VAL A 30 6.65 -7.76 1.49
CA VAL A 30 5.38 -8.05 2.17
C VAL A 30 5.59 -8.89 3.42
N THR A 31 4.75 -8.68 4.42
CA THR A 31 4.58 -9.61 5.54
C THR A 31 3.67 -10.77 5.10
N GLU A 32 3.58 -11.83 5.91
CA GLU A 32 2.61 -12.91 5.67
C GLU A 32 1.18 -12.38 5.59
N ALA A 33 0.82 -11.46 6.49
CA ALA A 33 -0.50 -10.81 6.48
C ALA A 33 -0.70 -9.94 5.23
N GLY A 34 0.34 -9.23 4.80
CA GLY A 34 0.31 -8.41 3.58
C GLY A 34 0.13 -9.26 2.33
N LEU A 35 0.81 -10.39 2.22
CA LEU A 35 0.63 -11.32 1.11
C LEU A 35 -0.80 -11.89 1.08
N ALA A 36 -1.30 -12.32 2.24
CA ALA A 36 -2.68 -12.80 2.35
C ALA A 36 -3.71 -11.73 1.96
N ALA A 37 -3.48 -10.47 2.32
CA ALA A 37 -4.34 -9.35 1.94
C ALA A 37 -4.32 -9.11 0.42
N ILE A 38 -3.16 -9.20 -0.23
CA ILE A 38 -3.04 -9.09 -1.69
C ILE A 38 -3.83 -10.22 -2.37
N GLU A 39 -3.67 -11.45 -1.92
CA GLU A 39 -4.39 -12.61 -2.47
C GLU A 39 -5.91 -12.49 -2.28
N HIS A 40 -6.33 -11.96 -1.12
CA HIS A 40 -7.75 -11.69 -0.85
C HIS A 40 -8.32 -10.64 -1.82
N GLU A 41 -7.59 -9.55 -2.08
CA GLU A 41 -8.00 -8.51 -3.03
C GLU A 41 -8.09 -9.04 -4.46
N VAL A 42 -7.14 -9.87 -4.90
CA VAL A 42 -7.21 -10.52 -6.22
C VAL A 42 -8.46 -11.40 -6.34
N ALA A 43 -8.75 -12.19 -5.32
CA ALA A 43 -9.94 -13.05 -5.32
C ALA A 43 -11.24 -12.23 -5.32
N ARG A 44 -11.31 -11.19 -4.50
CA ARG A 44 -12.47 -10.27 -4.41
C ARG A 44 -12.74 -9.60 -5.76
N LEU A 45 -11.70 -9.05 -6.38
CA LEU A 45 -11.82 -8.34 -7.65
C LEU A 45 -12.07 -9.26 -8.84
N SER A 46 -11.55 -10.48 -8.82
CA SER A 46 -11.88 -11.49 -9.84
C SER A 46 -13.37 -11.83 -9.81
N ARG A 47 -13.95 -11.92 -8.62
CA ARG A 47 -15.39 -12.13 -8.43
C ARG A 47 -16.20 -10.93 -8.88
N ALA A 48 -15.78 -9.70 -8.48
CA ALA A 48 -16.42 -8.47 -8.90
C ALA A 48 -16.40 -8.29 -10.43
N TYR A 49 -15.29 -8.65 -11.08
CA TYR A 49 -15.16 -8.65 -12.53
C TYR A 49 -16.16 -9.61 -13.20
N ALA A 50 -16.24 -10.84 -12.71
CA ALA A 50 -17.18 -11.83 -13.24
C ALA A 50 -18.65 -11.40 -13.06
N ASP A 51 -18.98 -10.83 -11.91
CA ASP A 51 -20.34 -10.33 -11.62
C ASP A 51 -20.72 -9.15 -12.53
N ALA A 52 -19.79 -8.21 -12.72
CA ALA A 52 -19.99 -7.06 -13.61
C ALA A 52 -20.15 -7.50 -15.09
N GLN A 53 -19.38 -8.50 -15.51
CA GLN A 53 -19.47 -9.08 -16.84
C GLN A 53 -20.84 -9.77 -17.05
N ALA A 54 -21.31 -10.54 -16.07
CA ALA A 54 -22.60 -11.22 -16.11
C ALA A 54 -23.79 -10.25 -16.12
N SER A 55 -23.70 -9.13 -15.39
CA SER A 55 -24.76 -8.11 -15.32
C SER A 55 -24.70 -7.09 -16.44
N GLY A 56 -23.64 -7.04 -17.25
CA GLY A 56 -23.43 -6.05 -18.30
C GLY A 56 -23.12 -4.64 -17.80
N ASP A 57 -22.70 -4.51 -16.54
CA ASP A 57 -22.30 -3.22 -15.93
C ASP A 57 -20.88 -2.86 -16.39
N ARG A 58 -20.77 -2.06 -17.45
CA ARG A 58 -19.49 -1.66 -18.04
C ARG A 58 -18.64 -0.81 -17.08
N ALA A 59 -19.24 0.09 -16.33
CA ALA A 59 -18.52 0.94 -15.39
C ALA A 59 -17.87 0.10 -14.28
N ALA A 60 -18.64 -0.81 -13.67
CA ALA A 60 -18.13 -1.74 -12.67
C ALA A 60 -17.06 -2.69 -13.25
N LEU A 61 -17.25 -3.15 -14.50
CA LEU A 61 -16.30 -4.01 -15.19
C LEU A 61 -14.94 -3.30 -15.37
N ASN A 62 -14.95 -2.05 -15.83
CA ASN A 62 -13.74 -1.28 -16.07
C ASN A 62 -12.97 -0.99 -14.76
N VAL A 63 -13.68 -0.65 -13.69
CA VAL A 63 -13.09 -0.45 -12.36
C VAL A 63 -12.46 -1.75 -11.86
N ALA A 64 -13.20 -2.85 -11.90
CA ALA A 64 -12.69 -4.16 -11.45
C ALA A 64 -11.49 -4.61 -12.28
N ALA A 65 -11.52 -4.43 -13.61
CA ALA A 65 -10.42 -4.78 -14.50
C ALA A 65 -9.14 -3.98 -14.19
N ARG A 66 -9.27 -2.66 -14.00
CA ARG A 66 -8.15 -1.80 -13.62
C ARG A 66 -7.53 -2.21 -12.28
N ASP A 67 -8.35 -2.38 -11.27
CA ASP A 67 -7.89 -2.72 -9.93
C ASP A 67 -7.31 -4.15 -9.90
N LEU A 68 -7.89 -5.07 -10.65
CA LEU A 68 -7.37 -6.43 -10.78
C LEU A 68 -5.98 -6.45 -11.43
N ARG A 69 -5.72 -5.61 -12.45
CA ARG A 69 -4.37 -5.47 -13.03
C ARG A 69 -3.36 -5.00 -11.99
N TYR A 70 -3.71 -4.00 -11.19
CA TYR A 70 -2.86 -3.53 -10.09
C TYR A 70 -2.52 -4.65 -9.11
N TRP A 71 -3.52 -5.31 -8.56
CA TRP A 71 -3.31 -6.33 -7.54
C TRP A 71 -2.64 -7.60 -8.07
N ASN A 72 -2.89 -7.97 -9.33
CA ASN A 72 -2.14 -9.06 -9.98
C ASN A 72 -0.66 -8.71 -10.14
N ALA A 73 -0.33 -7.47 -10.48
CA ALA A 73 1.06 -7.00 -10.53
C ALA A 73 1.71 -7.04 -9.15
N ARG A 74 0.99 -6.62 -8.10
CA ARG A 74 1.48 -6.68 -6.72
C ARG A 74 1.69 -8.11 -6.26
N ARG A 75 0.78 -9.01 -6.57
CA ARG A 75 0.94 -10.44 -6.25
C ARG A 75 2.15 -11.05 -6.97
N ALA A 76 2.33 -10.74 -8.25
CA ALA A 76 3.41 -11.29 -9.05
C ALA A 76 4.81 -10.87 -8.58
N THR A 77 4.94 -9.68 -7.99
CA THR A 77 6.22 -9.12 -7.54
C THR A 77 6.44 -9.22 -6.02
N ALA A 78 5.48 -9.77 -5.28
CA ALA A 78 5.57 -9.86 -3.82
C ALA A 78 6.78 -10.68 -3.36
N GLU A 79 7.58 -10.09 -2.49
CA GLU A 79 8.72 -10.72 -1.83
C GLU A 79 8.38 -10.89 -0.35
N LEU A 80 8.04 -12.12 0.02
CA LEU A 80 7.71 -12.44 1.41
C LEU A 80 8.95 -12.32 2.30
N VAL A 81 8.87 -11.45 3.30
CA VAL A 81 9.84 -11.38 4.39
C VAL A 81 9.23 -12.09 5.60
N PRO A 82 9.68 -13.29 5.92
CA PRO A 82 9.11 -14.05 7.04
C PRO A 82 9.42 -13.36 8.37
N ALA A 83 8.53 -13.56 9.34
CA ALA A 83 8.79 -13.10 10.70
C ALA A 83 10.08 -13.76 11.21
N SER A 84 10.98 -12.96 11.71
CA SER A 84 12.23 -13.41 12.31
C SER A 84 12.23 -13.11 13.81
N GLY A 85 12.99 -13.89 14.58
CA GLY A 85 13.07 -13.76 16.02
C GLY A 85 13.53 -12.39 16.52
N PRO A 86 13.86 -12.25 17.81
CA PRO A 86 14.18 -10.97 18.43
C PRO A 86 15.21 -10.18 17.63
N ALA A 87 14.95 -8.90 17.44
CA ALA A 87 15.84 -7.99 16.73
C ALA A 87 16.52 -7.04 17.71
N THR A 88 17.76 -6.72 17.45
CA THR A 88 18.51 -5.69 18.19
C THR A 88 18.44 -4.33 17.51
N GLU A 89 18.05 -4.31 16.25
CA GLU A 89 17.85 -3.10 15.45
C GLU A 89 16.58 -3.18 14.64
N VAL A 90 16.02 -2.03 14.28
CA VAL A 90 14.79 -1.92 13.49
C VAL A 90 15.03 -2.46 12.09
N ARG A 91 14.14 -3.34 11.66
CA ARG A 91 14.11 -3.93 10.32
C ARG A 91 12.68 -4.07 9.80
N PHE A 92 12.52 -4.45 8.54
CA PHE A 92 11.21 -4.78 7.99
C PHE A 92 10.50 -5.82 8.88
N GLY A 93 9.24 -5.57 9.19
CA GLY A 93 8.44 -6.41 10.08
C GLY A 93 8.57 -6.11 11.57
N SER A 94 9.55 -5.29 11.97
CA SER A 94 9.73 -4.89 13.38
C SER A 94 8.53 -4.09 13.89
N ARG A 95 8.21 -4.30 15.15
CA ARG A 95 7.31 -3.44 15.91
C ARG A 95 8.14 -2.51 16.79
N VAL A 96 7.99 -1.22 16.58
CA VAL A 96 8.80 -0.17 17.20
C VAL A 96 7.91 0.74 18.02
N THR A 97 8.22 0.91 19.29
CA THR A 97 7.61 1.95 20.13
C THR A 97 8.54 3.15 20.19
N ILE A 98 8.01 4.30 19.81
CA ILE A 98 8.72 5.58 19.82
C ILE A 98 8.11 6.52 20.86
N GLU A 99 8.94 7.38 21.42
CA GLU A 99 8.52 8.50 22.26
C GLU A 99 8.89 9.81 21.59
N ARG A 100 7.93 10.69 21.45
CA ARG A 100 8.13 12.03 20.89
C ARG A 100 8.53 13.01 22.00
N GLY A 101 9.12 14.15 21.61
CA GLY A 101 9.58 15.17 22.54
C GLY A 101 8.53 15.71 23.53
N ASP A 102 7.24 15.53 23.23
CA ASP A 102 6.12 15.87 24.12
C ASP A 102 5.70 14.72 25.07
N GLY A 103 6.46 13.62 25.08
CA GLY A 103 6.21 12.44 25.92
C GLY A 103 5.18 11.46 25.37
N ARG A 104 4.56 11.73 24.21
CA ARG A 104 3.62 10.80 23.59
C ARG A 104 4.35 9.58 23.04
N ARG A 105 3.81 8.40 23.33
CA ARG A 105 4.30 7.13 22.80
C ARG A 105 3.38 6.61 21.71
N GLN A 106 3.98 6.07 20.67
CA GLN A 106 3.27 5.43 19.56
C GLN A 106 4.02 4.18 19.18
N THR A 107 3.27 3.12 18.89
CA THR A 107 3.83 1.85 18.43
C THR A 107 3.45 1.63 16.98
N TYR A 108 4.44 1.34 16.16
CA TYR A 108 4.26 1.06 14.74
C TYR A 108 4.89 -0.28 14.36
N ARG A 109 4.26 -0.96 13.42
CA ARG A 109 4.87 -2.09 12.72
C ARG A 109 5.31 -1.64 11.33
N ILE A 110 6.52 -1.98 10.93
CA ILE A 110 7.06 -1.68 9.60
C ILE A 110 6.67 -2.79 8.64
N VAL A 111 5.92 -2.43 7.61
CA VAL A 111 5.26 -3.35 6.68
C VAL A 111 5.45 -2.91 5.21
N GLY A 112 4.87 -3.64 4.28
CA GLY A 112 4.86 -3.30 2.86
C GLY A 112 3.97 -2.10 2.54
N GLU A 113 4.12 -1.57 1.33
CA GLU A 113 3.43 -0.35 0.91
C GLU A 113 1.91 -0.51 0.87
N ASP A 114 1.41 -1.65 0.36
CA ASP A 114 -0.04 -1.90 0.26
C ASP A 114 -0.71 -2.23 1.60
N GLU A 115 0.08 -2.57 2.59
CA GLU A 115 -0.36 -2.98 3.92
C GLU A 115 -0.37 -1.80 4.92
N ALA A 116 0.25 -0.68 4.55
CA ALA A 116 0.48 0.45 5.44
C ALA A 116 -0.80 1.25 5.70
N ASP A 117 -1.09 1.43 6.99
CA ASP A 117 -2.12 2.31 7.50
C ASP A 117 -1.63 2.92 8.83
N PRO A 118 -1.04 4.12 8.80
CA PRO A 118 -0.49 4.75 10.01
C PRO A 118 -1.51 4.95 11.12
N ALA A 119 -2.78 5.18 10.78
CA ALA A 119 -3.86 5.30 11.75
C ALA A 119 -4.14 3.98 12.49
N ALA A 120 -3.89 2.84 11.83
CA ALA A 120 -3.99 1.51 12.43
C ALA A 120 -2.65 1.00 13.03
N GLY A 121 -1.60 1.81 13.01
CA GLY A 121 -0.30 1.47 13.59
C GLY A 121 0.65 0.70 12.67
N THR A 122 0.47 0.78 11.36
CA THR A 122 1.40 0.19 10.39
C THR A 122 2.01 1.27 9.49
N LEU A 123 3.33 1.20 9.31
CA LEU A 123 4.08 2.11 8.45
C LEU A 123 4.65 1.37 7.26
N SER A 124 4.54 1.98 6.08
CA SER A 124 5.31 1.53 4.93
C SER A 124 6.81 1.64 5.20
N TYR A 125 7.56 0.60 4.86
CA TYR A 125 9.02 0.59 5.03
C TYR A 125 9.72 1.69 4.22
N VAL A 126 9.09 2.24 3.20
CA VAL A 126 9.60 3.35 2.38
C VAL A 126 9.16 4.72 2.89
N SER A 127 8.29 4.78 3.90
CA SER A 127 7.87 6.06 4.49
C SER A 127 9.05 6.79 5.15
N PRO A 128 9.03 8.13 5.22
CA PRO A 128 10.12 8.89 5.83
C PRO A 128 10.42 8.47 7.27
N LEU A 129 9.40 8.23 8.08
CA LEU A 129 9.58 7.79 9.47
C LEU A 129 10.20 6.39 9.54
N ALA A 130 9.70 5.44 8.76
CA ALA A 130 10.26 4.09 8.72
C ALA A 130 11.73 4.09 8.27
N ARG A 131 12.06 4.86 7.24
CA ARG A 131 13.46 5.00 6.76
C ARG A 131 14.38 5.57 7.81
N ALA A 132 13.91 6.53 8.60
CA ALA A 132 14.69 7.11 9.69
C ALA A 132 14.91 6.13 10.85
N LEU A 133 13.96 5.22 11.08
CA LEU A 133 14.03 4.21 12.14
C LEU A 133 14.88 2.99 11.76
N MET A 134 14.92 2.63 10.48
CA MET A 134 15.62 1.42 10.01
C MET A 134 17.09 1.39 10.44
N GLY A 135 17.52 0.26 10.98
CA GLY A 135 18.89 0.05 11.48
C GLY A 135 19.18 0.70 12.84
N LYS A 136 18.23 1.37 13.45
CA LYS A 136 18.35 1.98 14.77
C LYS A 136 17.97 0.99 15.87
N SER A 137 18.42 1.26 17.07
CA SER A 137 18.24 0.39 18.24
C SER A 137 17.53 1.14 19.38
N PRO A 138 16.92 0.44 20.35
CA PRO A 138 16.36 1.08 21.54
C PRO A 138 17.41 1.98 22.23
N GLY A 139 16.97 3.18 22.62
CA GLY A 139 17.82 4.22 23.17
C GLY A 139 18.34 5.22 22.12
N ASP A 140 18.28 4.90 20.84
CA ASP A 140 18.67 5.84 19.79
C ASP A 140 17.64 6.97 19.66
N VAL A 141 18.15 8.18 19.43
CA VAL A 141 17.35 9.38 19.15
C VAL A 141 17.57 9.78 17.70
N ILE A 142 16.47 9.98 17.01
CA ILE A 142 16.46 10.45 15.60
C ILE A 142 15.72 11.76 15.47
N VAL A 143 16.05 12.54 14.46
CA VAL A 143 15.36 13.77 14.10
C VAL A 143 14.52 13.52 12.86
N VAL A 144 13.21 13.69 12.97
CA VAL A 144 12.26 13.58 11.85
C VAL A 144 11.45 14.86 11.78
N GLY A 145 11.62 15.61 10.69
CA GLY A 145 11.03 16.93 10.58
C GLY A 145 11.62 17.88 11.63
N ALA A 146 10.76 18.57 12.40
CA ALA A 146 11.16 19.51 13.45
C ALA A 146 11.26 18.88 14.87
N GLY A 147 11.07 17.55 14.99
CA GLY A 147 10.98 16.87 16.28
C GLY A 147 12.02 15.77 16.48
N GLU A 148 12.39 15.55 17.74
CA GLU A 148 13.18 14.40 18.17
C GLU A 148 12.27 13.23 18.53
N ILE A 149 12.72 12.03 18.20
CA ILE A 149 12.04 10.77 18.46
C ILE A 149 13.04 9.82 19.07
N GLU A 150 12.71 9.24 20.21
CA GLU A 150 13.49 8.18 20.85
C GLU A 150 12.85 6.82 20.60
N ILE A 151 13.65 5.83 20.25
CA ILE A 151 13.19 4.43 20.20
C ILE A 151 13.24 3.89 21.62
N VAL A 152 12.10 3.54 22.18
CA VAL A 152 12.01 3.06 23.57
C VAL A 152 11.82 1.55 23.69
N GLU A 153 11.27 0.92 22.65
CA GLU A 153 11.04 -0.52 22.63
C GLU A 153 11.08 -1.06 21.19
N LEU A 154 11.58 -2.27 21.06
CA LEU A 154 11.68 -2.98 19.79
C LEU A 154 11.32 -4.45 19.97
N THR A 155 10.38 -4.93 19.17
CA THR A 155 9.99 -6.35 19.11
C THR A 155 9.82 -6.87 17.69
#